data_e614b6482215e5aca44a177378cd1533
#
_entry.id   e614b6482215e5aca44a177378cd1533
#
_cell.length_a   1.000
_cell.length_b   1.000
_cell.length_c   1.000
_cell.angle_alpha   90.00
_cell.angle_beta   90.00
_cell.angle_gamma   90.00
#
_symmetry.space_group_name_H-M   'P 1'
#
loop_
_entity.id
_entity.type
_entity.pdbx_description
1 polymer ?
#
loop_
_entity_poly.entity_id
_entity_poly.type
_entity_poly.pdbx_seq_one_letter_code
_entity_poly.pdbx_strand_id
1 'polypeptide(L)'
;ILNYADGNLDFLEALQQADDTVNSLSDGGAHCGTICDAASPTFMLQHWVRDRKRGGRISLEHAIRRQCRDTARLYGLNDRGVLAPGYLADLNIIDLDALKLG
;
A
#
# COMPACT_ATOMS: atom_id res chain seq x y z
N ILE A 1 0.52 -14.24 -15.86
CA ILE A 1 0.47 -12.80 -16.21
C ILE A 1 1.53 -12.07 -15.43
N LEU A 2 2.74 -12.11 -15.84
CA LEU A 2 3.74 -11.42 -15.05
C LEU A 2 4.66 -10.66 -15.94
N ASN A 3 4.33 -9.43 -16.16
CA ASN A 3 5.05 -8.53 -17.02
C ASN A 3 5.98 -7.61 -16.25
N TYR A 4 6.56 -8.14 -15.19
CA TYR A 4 7.63 -7.42 -14.52
C TYR A 4 8.93 -7.64 -15.28
N ALA A 5 9.68 -6.57 -15.50
CA ALA A 5 10.98 -6.66 -16.14
C ALA A 5 11.85 -7.71 -15.43
N ASP A 6 12.48 -8.56 -16.19
CA ASP A 6 13.37 -9.63 -15.71
C ASP A 6 12.72 -10.63 -14.72
N GLY A 7 11.39 -10.72 -14.70
CA GLY A 7 10.65 -11.63 -13.84
C GLY A 7 10.82 -11.37 -12.34
N ASN A 8 11.11 -10.14 -11.95
CA ASN A 8 11.26 -9.74 -10.55
C ASN A 8 10.57 -8.39 -10.25
N LEU A 9 10.52 -8.01 -8.97
CA LEU A 9 9.83 -6.81 -8.50
C LEU A 9 10.76 -5.61 -8.26
N ASP A 10 12.01 -5.64 -8.69
CA ASP A 10 12.98 -4.59 -8.38
C ASP A 10 12.59 -3.25 -9.01
N PHE A 11 12.05 -3.28 -10.22
CA PHE A 11 11.52 -2.08 -10.87
C PHE A 11 10.37 -1.43 -10.07
N LEU A 12 9.51 -2.24 -9.47
CA LEU A 12 8.41 -1.72 -8.66
C LEU A 12 8.89 -1.06 -7.37
N GLU A 13 10.02 -1.48 -6.82
CA GLU A 13 10.62 -0.79 -5.68
C GLU A 13 10.92 0.67 -6.01
N ALA A 14 11.60 0.90 -7.15
CA ALA A 14 11.92 2.25 -7.60
C ALA A 14 10.66 3.10 -7.84
N LEU A 15 9.63 2.52 -8.47
CA LEU A 15 8.36 3.21 -8.70
C LEU A 15 7.66 3.59 -7.38
N GLN A 16 7.65 2.72 -6.40
CA GLN A 16 7.00 2.98 -5.12
C GLN A 16 7.73 4.06 -4.30
N GLN A 17 9.01 4.27 -4.54
CA GLN A 17 9.80 5.30 -3.88
C GLN A 17 9.80 6.63 -4.62
N ALA A 18 9.38 6.68 -5.87
CA ALA A 18 9.34 7.91 -6.66
C ALA A 18 8.31 8.90 -6.10
N ASP A 19 8.67 10.18 -6.06
CA ASP A 19 7.84 11.21 -5.43
C ASP A 19 6.53 11.50 -6.17
N ASP A 20 6.49 11.24 -7.47
CA ASP A 20 5.36 11.47 -8.37
C ASP A 20 4.42 10.27 -8.51
N THR A 21 4.61 9.24 -7.70
CA THR A 21 3.73 8.06 -7.67
C THR A 21 2.90 8.00 -6.39
N VAL A 22 1.75 7.39 -6.46
CA VAL A 22 0.93 7.02 -5.31
C VAL A 22 0.44 5.59 -5.45
N ASN A 23 0.17 4.95 -4.32
CA ASN A 23 -0.46 3.65 -4.33
C ASN A 23 -1.95 3.81 -4.58
N SER A 24 -2.47 2.99 -5.47
CA SER A 24 -3.90 2.93 -5.74
C SER A 24 -4.34 1.48 -5.85
N LEU A 25 -5.63 1.30 -5.99
CA LEU A 25 -6.29 0.03 -6.27
C LEU A 25 -6.17 -1.03 -5.16
N SER A 26 -7.26 -1.24 -4.47
CA SER A 26 -7.49 -2.49 -3.75
C SER A 26 -8.63 -3.29 -4.37
N ASP A 27 -9.40 -2.67 -5.25
CA ASP A 27 -10.53 -3.27 -5.98
C ASP A 27 -11.39 -4.22 -5.12
N GLY A 28 -11.65 -3.79 -3.90
CA GLY A 28 -12.42 -4.53 -2.92
C GLY A 28 -13.94 -4.43 -3.12
N GLY A 29 -14.39 -4.09 -4.33
CA GLY A 29 -15.80 -3.89 -4.65
C GLY A 29 -16.55 -5.15 -5.08
N ALA A 30 -17.52 -4.99 -5.97
CA ALA A 30 -18.45 -6.03 -6.38
C ALA A 30 -17.81 -7.26 -7.03
N HIS A 31 -16.60 -7.16 -7.52
CA HIS A 31 -15.88 -8.22 -8.23
C HIS A 31 -14.79 -8.91 -7.40
N CYS A 32 -14.78 -8.73 -6.08
CA CYS A 32 -13.77 -9.33 -5.19
C CYS A 32 -13.60 -10.85 -5.37
N GLY A 33 -14.66 -11.56 -5.73
CA GLY A 33 -14.58 -12.99 -5.98
C GLY A 33 -13.90 -13.37 -7.30
N THR A 34 -13.67 -12.41 -8.19
CA THR A 34 -13.07 -12.64 -9.51
C THR A 34 -11.70 -11.98 -9.62
N ILE A 35 -11.52 -10.84 -8.97
CA ILE A 35 -10.30 -10.05 -8.99
C ILE A 35 -9.65 -10.10 -7.60
N CYS A 36 -8.41 -10.53 -7.52
CA CYS A 36 -7.72 -10.79 -6.26
C CYS A 36 -7.00 -9.56 -5.68
N ASP A 37 -7.28 -8.36 -6.17
CA ASP A 37 -6.52 -7.15 -5.84
C ASP A 37 -6.89 -6.53 -4.49
N ALA A 38 -7.99 -6.98 -3.87
CA ALA A 38 -8.40 -6.54 -2.52
C ALA A 38 -7.29 -6.75 -1.46
N ALA A 39 -6.39 -7.68 -1.70
CA ALA A 39 -5.24 -7.94 -0.83
C ALA A 39 -4.08 -6.95 -1.00
N SER A 40 -4.09 -6.07 -1.99
CA SER A 40 -2.96 -5.20 -2.34
C SER A 40 -2.47 -4.32 -1.17
N PRO A 41 -3.32 -3.66 -0.37
CA PRO A 41 -2.85 -2.90 0.79
C PRO A 41 -2.15 -3.75 1.85
N THR A 42 -2.67 -4.95 2.11
CA THR A 42 -2.05 -5.90 3.04
C THR A 42 -0.74 -6.43 2.48
N PHE A 43 -0.69 -6.78 1.19
CA PHE A 43 0.53 -7.21 0.51
C PHE A 43 1.63 -6.15 0.57
N MET A 44 1.27 -4.87 0.43
CA MET A 44 2.22 -3.76 0.57
C MET A 44 2.94 -3.82 1.93
N LEU A 45 2.20 -3.98 3.02
CA LEU A 45 2.79 -4.05 4.36
C LEU A 45 3.53 -5.37 4.59
N GLN A 46 2.94 -6.49 4.19
CA GLN A 46 3.54 -7.78 4.39
C GLN A 46 4.83 -7.95 3.57
N HIS A 47 4.74 -7.79 2.27
CA HIS A 47 5.87 -8.05 1.37
C HIS A 47 6.90 -6.92 1.39
N TRP A 48 6.47 -5.71 1.06
CA TRP A 48 7.40 -4.60 0.83
C TRP A 48 8.02 -4.03 2.10
N VAL A 49 7.29 -4.05 3.20
CA VAL A 49 7.80 -3.54 4.48
C VAL A 49 8.49 -4.64 5.28
N ARG A 50 7.87 -5.83 5.41
CA ARG A 50 8.34 -6.86 6.33
C ARG A 50 9.15 -7.98 5.67
N ASP A 51 8.60 -8.66 4.66
CA ASP A 51 9.08 -9.99 4.25
C ASP A 51 10.06 -10.00 3.07
N ARG A 52 10.17 -8.91 2.32
CA ARG A 52 11.02 -8.85 1.14
C ARG A 52 12.48 -9.14 1.48
N LYS A 53 13.07 -10.09 0.75
CA LYS A 53 14.47 -10.53 0.91
C LYS A 53 15.38 -10.10 -0.24
N ARG A 54 14.79 -9.82 -1.40
CA ARG A 54 15.52 -9.35 -2.57
C ARG A 54 15.39 -7.84 -2.70
N GLY A 55 16.51 -7.14 -2.79
CA GLY A 55 16.53 -5.68 -2.84
C GLY A 55 16.25 -5.01 -1.51
N GLY A 56 15.88 -3.72 -1.55
CA GLY A 56 15.53 -2.95 -0.37
C GLY A 56 14.12 -3.23 0.15
N ARG A 57 13.86 -2.79 1.36
CA ARG A 57 12.51 -2.72 1.93
C ARG A 57 12.05 -1.27 1.96
N ILE A 58 10.76 -1.08 1.89
CA ILE A 58 10.12 0.22 2.09
C ILE A 58 9.89 0.42 3.58
N SER A 59 10.17 1.60 4.12
CA SER A 59 9.87 1.86 5.52
C SER A 59 8.36 1.84 5.77
N LEU A 60 7.97 1.45 6.97
CA LEU A 60 6.56 1.40 7.37
C LEU A 60 5.90 2.77 7.23
N GLU A 61 6.58 3.82 7.65
CA GLU A 61 6.11 5.20 7.59
C GLU A 61 5.85 5.63 6.15
N HIS A 62 6.77 5.28 5.24
CA HIS A 62 6.60 5.58 3.82
C HIS A 62 5.40 4.84 3.23
N ALA A 63 5.27 3.55 3.50
CA ALA A 63 4.16 2.73 3.00
C ALA A 63 2.81 3.26 3.50
N ILE A 64 2.68 3.55 4.79
CA ILE A 64 1.46 4.11 5.37
C ILE A 64 1.15 5.50 4.81
N ARG A 65 2.16 6.36 4.71
CA ARG A 65 1.99 7.68 4.11
C ARG A 65 1.44 7.59 2.70
N ARG A 66 1.99 6.70 1.87
CA ARG A 66 1.55 6.50 0.48
C ARG A 66 0.13 5.95 0.39
N GLN A 67 -0.22 4.98 1.21
CA GLN A 67 -1.56 4.38 1.19
C GLN A 67 -2.65 5.29 1.79
N CYS A 68 -2.29 6.19 2.68
CA CYS A 68 -3.25 7.02 3.40
C CYS A 68 -3.21 8.48 2.93
N ARG A 69 -2.20 9.23 3.38
CA ARG A 69 -2.14 10.68 3.19
C ARG A 69 -2.01 11.10 1.74
N ASP A 70 -1.05 10.49 1.03
CA ASP A 70 -0.70 10.96 -0.30
C ASP A 70 -1.83 10.62 -1.29
N THR A 71 -2.43 9.44 -1.16
CA THR A 71 -3.60 9.03 -1.95
C THR A 71 -4.83 9.88 -1.61
N ALA A 72 -5.12 10.12 -0.33
CA ALA A 72 -6.22 10.99 0.07
C ALA A 72 -6.09 12.40 -0.53
N ARG A 73 -4.91 12.98 -0.46
CA ARG A 73 -4.64 14.30 -1.05
C ARG A 73 -4.82 14.33 -2.56
N LEU A 74 -4.37 13.31 -3.27
CA LEU A 74 -4.54 13.20 -4.72
C LEU A 74 -6.01 13.25 -5.11
N TYR A 75 -6.88 12.61 -4.32
CA TYR A 75 -8.33 12.60 -4.54
C TYR A 75 -9.07 13.79 -3.91
N GLY A 76 -8.35 14.76 -3.34
CA GLY A 76 -8.96 15.94 -2.72
C GLY A 76 -9.64 15.66 -1.37
N LEU A 77 -9.37 14.54 -0.74
CA LEU A 77 -9.89 14.16 0.57
C LEU A 77 -9.03 14.79 1.67
N ASN A 78 -9.30 16.05 1.99
CA ASN A 78 -8.44 16.85 2.87
C ASN A 78 -8.69 16.65 4.36
N ASP A 79 -9.67 15.83 4.72
CA ASP A 79 -10.11 15.59 6.10
C ASP A 79 -9.73 14.19 6.63
N ARG A 80 -8.93 13.44 5.90
CA ARG A 80 -8.52 12.06 6.24
C ARG A 80 -7.12 11.71 5.78
N GLY A 81 -6.67 10.48 6.09
CA GLY A 81 -5.34 10.00 5.72
C GLY A 81 -4.22 10.46 6.66
N VAL A 82 -4.56 11.22 7.69
CA VAL A 82 -3.64 11.68 8.75
C VAL A 82 -4.34 11.59 10.09
N LEU A 83 -3.63 11.13 11.12
CA LEU A 83 -4.10 11.16 12.49
C LEU A 83 -3.80 12.54 13.08
N ALA A 84 -4.80 13.43 13.03
CA ALA A 84 -4.68 14.80 13.51
C ALA A 84 -6.02 15.32 14.03
N PRO A 85 -6.01 16.29 14.97
CA PRO A 85 -7.23 16.93 15.43
C PRO A 85 -8.04 17.54 14.26
N GLY A 86 -9.34 17.28 14.23
CA GLY A 86 -10.25 17.76 13.19
C GLY A 86 -10.34 16.87 11.94
N TYR A 87 -9.55 15.80 11.86
CA TYR A 87 -9.62 14.80 10.80
C TYR A 87 -10.61 13.69 11.15
N LEU A 88 -11.14 13.02 10.12
CA LEU A 88 -11.96 11.83 10.32
C LEU A 88 -11.11 10.69 10.88
N ALA A 89 -11.63 10.04 11.90
CA ALA A 89 -10.93 8.99 12.63
C ALA A 89 -11.24 7.58 12.07
N ASP A 90 -10.96 7.38 10.78
CA ASP A 90 -10.98 6.05 10.17
C ASP A 90 -9.65 5.37 10.48
N LEU A 91 -9.65 4.51 11.51
CA LEU A 91 -8.42 3.95 12.09
C LEU A 91 -8.38 2.44 11.98
N ASN A 92 -7.20 1.92 11.64
CA ASN A 92 -6.89 0.50 11.71
C ASN A 92 -5.80 0.25 12.75
N ILE A 93 -5.99 -0.75 13.60
CA ILE A 93 -4.95 -1.27 14.49
C ILE A 93 -4.38 -2.52 13.83
N ILE A 94 -3.09 -2.52 13.54
CA ILE A 94 -2.43 -3.57 12.78
C ILE A 94 -1.29 -4.15 13.60
N ASP A 95 -1.31 -5.46 13.82
CA ASP A 95 -0.14 -6.21 14.27
C ASP A 95 0.66 -6.59 13.02
N LEU A 96 1.76 -5.87 12.78
CA LEU A 96 2.55 -6.06 11.57
C LEU A 96 3.21 -7.45 11.52
N ASP A 97 3.61 -7.98 12.65
CA ASP A 97 4.28 -9.29 12.72
C ASP A 97 3.29 -10.43 12.45
N ALA A 98 2.07 -10.30 12.91
CA ALA A 98 1.00 -11.27 12.68
C ALA A 98 0.27 -11.09 11.34
N LEU A 99 0.48 -9.97 10.65
CA LEU A 99 -0.20 -9.66 9.39
C LEU A 99 0.13 -10.68 8.32
N LYS A 100 -0.90 -11.27 7.72
CA LYS A 100 -0.75 -12.22 6.62
C LYS A 100 -1.96 -12.16 5.68
N LEU A 101 -1.71 -12.48 4.42
CA LEU A 101 -2.76 -12.80 3.47
C LEU A 101 -3.32 -14.19 3.81
N GLY A 102 -4.64 -14.33 3.75
CA GLY A 102 -5.33 -15.59 3.94
C GLY A 102 -5.22 -16.52 2.74
#